data_69829bec113109b29c765ac02d7cd861
#
_entry.id   69829bec113109b29c765ac02d7cd861
#
_cell.length_a   1.000
_cell.length_b   1.000
_cell.length_c   1.000
_cell.angle_alpha   90.00
_cell.angle_beta   90.00
_cell.angle_gamma   90.00
#
_symmetry.space_group_name_H-M   'P 1'
#
loop_
_entity.id
_entity.type
_entity.pdbx_description
1 polymer ?
#
loop_
_entity_poly.entity_id
_entity_poly.type
_entity_poly.pdbx_seq_one_letter_code
_entity_poly.pdbx_strand_id
1 'polypeptide(L)'
;GYFLIVWDICRWCKQRGTLVQGRGSAANSIVCYVLGITAVDPIKERLLFERFLSEGRVGADGHPSWPDIDLDLPSGDRREAAIQEIYRRYGERGAAMVANVITYRGRSAAREVGKVLGLADDVLDRFSSLYANGDFPHTLGLNEQLKASGLPTEHPRLRAMLTVCGALQKQSMPRHLGQHSGGMILCPGRLDTVVPIENASMPGRTVVQWDKDDCEDLGLVKIDFLGLGMMAVLQDCQEICAARGQPWQLYEVPTDDPATYDMMCRADTIGVFQIESRAQMATLPRIQPRRFYDVVIEVAIVRPGPIVGQL
;
A
#
# COMPACT_ATOMS: atom_id res chain seq x y z
N GLY A 1 -6.63 24.02 -7.05
CA GLY A 1 -5.25 23.56 -7.17
C GLY A 1 -5.09 22.04 -7.13
N TYR A 2 -5.35 21.40 -5.98
CA TYR A 2 -5.04 20.00 -5.72
C TYR A 2 -5.61 19.01 -6.78
N PHE A 3 -6.92 19.06 -7.03
CA PHE A 3 -7.55 18.20 -8.05
C PHE A 3 -6.96 18.38 -9.45
N LEU A 4 -6.55 19.60 -9.81
CA LEU A 4 -5.95 19.88 -11.11
C LEU A 4 -4.54 19.28 -11.24
N ILE A 5 -3.79 19.23 -10.16
CA ILE A 5 -2.49 18.54 -10.12
C ILE A 5 -2.69 17.05 -10.37
N VAL A 6 -3.61 16.42 -9.64
CA VAL A 6 -3.91 14.98 -9.80
C VAL A 6 -4.46 14.69 -11.19
N TRP A 7 -5.38 15.51 -11.69
CA TRP A 7 -5.90 15.41 -13.05
C TRP A 7 -4.81 15.48 -14.11
N ASP A 8 -3.87 16.41 -13.98
CA ASP A 8 -2.79 16.57 -14.95
C ASP A 8 -1.83 15.38 -14.96
N ILE A 9 -1.59 14.77 -13.79
CA ILE A 9 -0.85 13.51 -13.68
C ILE A 9 -1.61 12.37 -14.37
N CYS A 10 -2.89 12.22 -14.10
CA CYS A 10 -3.74 11.21 -14.75
C CYS A 10 -3.77 11.40 -16.27
N ARG A 11 -3.89 12.64 -16.75
CA ARG A 11 -3.85 12.99 -18.17
C ARG A 11 -2.52 12.60 -18.79
N TRP A 12 -1.40 12.88 -18.13
CA TRP A 12 -0.07 12.50 -18.61
C TRP A 12 0.08 10.98 -18.74
N CYS A 13 -0.40 10.21 -17.76
CA CYS A 13 -0.42 8.75 -17.83
C CYS A 13 -1.25 8.25 -19.00
N LYS A 14 -2.48 8.75 -19.17
CA LYS A 14 -3.40 8.35 -20.24
C LYS A 14 -2.84 8.67 -21.64
N GLN A 15 -2.17 9.81 -21.80
CA GLN A 15 -1.53 10.19 -23.08
C GLN A 15 -0.39 9.24 -23.48
N ARG A 16 0.17 8.49 -22.51
CA ARG A 16 1.20 7.48 -22.74
C ARG A 16 0.66 6.05 -22.77
N GLY A 17 -0.66 5.90 -22.78
CA GLY A 17 -1.30 4.60 -22.72
C GLY A 17 -1.08 3.86 -21.39
N THR A 18 -0.67 4.57 -20.33
CA THR A 18 -0.51 3.98 -19.00
C THR A 18 -1.83 4.01 -18.25
N LEU A 19 -2.29 2.86 -17.79
CA LEU A 19 -3.47 2.76 -16.93
C LEU A 19 -3.25 3.54 -15.64
N VAL A 20 -4.26 4.31 -15.24
CA VAL A 20 -4.25 5.05 -13.97
C VAL A 20 -5.67 5.15 -13.44
N GLN A 21 -5.84 4.94 -12.13
CA GLN A 21 -7.14 4.94 -11.48
C GLN A 21 -7.05 5.55 -10.09
N GLY A 22 -7.86 6.56 -9.81
CA GLY A 22 -8.08 7.06 -8.46
C GLY A 22 -8.86 6.06 -7.63
N ARG A 23 -8.33 5.71 -6.45
CA ARG A 23 -8.85 4.68 -5.56
C ARG A 23 -9.30 5.25 -4.20
N GLY A 24 -9.92 4.39 -3.41
CA GLY A 24 -10.30 4.70 -2.02
C GLY A 24 -11.32 5.81 -1.95
N SER A 25 -11.04 6.85 -1.17
CA SER A 25 -11.95 7.97 -0.96
C SER A 25 -12.24 8.75 -2.25
N ALA A 26 -11.31 8.80 -3.20
CA ALA A 26 -11.50 9.48 -4.49
C ALA A 26 -12.68 8.93 -5.29
N ALA A 27 -13.02 7.62 -5.14
CA ALA A 27 -14.17 7.01 -5.80
C ALA A 27 -15.52 7.59 -5.33
N ASN A 28 -15.58 8.25 -4.17
CA ASN A 28 -16.79 8.89 -3.66
C ASN A 28 -16.98 10.33 -4.15
N SER A 29 -16.04 10.85 -4.96
CA SER A 29 -16.03 12.23 -5.40
C SER A 29 -16.52 12.38 -6.84
N ILE A 30 -17.63 13.10 -7.03
CA ILE A 30 -18.13 13.46 -8.38
C ILE A 30 -17.09 14.32 -9.13
N VAL A 31 -16.31 15.12 -8.43
CA VAL A 31 -15.23 15.93 -9.04
C VAL A 31 -14.13 15.02 -9.61
N CYS A 32 -13.72 14.00 -8.85
CA CYS A 32 -12.75 13.01 -9.35
C CYS A 32 -13.29 12.23 -10.56
N TYR A 33 -14.57 11.91 -10.57
CA TYR A 33 -15.23 11.23 -11.68
C TYR A 33 -15.26 12.12 -12.95
N VAL A 34 -15.76 13.34 -12.84
CA VAL A 34 -15.86 14.30 -13.97
C VAL A 34 -14.48 14.64 -14.55
N LEU A 35 -13.46 14.76 -13.70
CA LEU A 35 -12.08 14.97 -14.14
C LEU A 35 -11.44 13.70 -14.70
N GLY A 36 -12.10 12.55 -14.60
CA GLY A 36 -11.55 11.26 -15.03
C GLY A 36 -10.37 10.79 -14.19
N ILE A 37 -10.28 11.23 -12.94
CA ILE A 37 -9.32 10.71 -11.94
C ILE A 37 -9.76 9.31 -11.51
N THR A 38 -11.07 9.09 -11.35
CA THR A 38 -11.67 7.78 -11.10
C THR A 38 -12.68 7.43 -12.20
N ALA A 39 -12.83 6.14 -12.50
CA ALA A 39 -13.86 5.63 -13.41
C ALA A 39 -15.17 5.27 -12.68
N VAL A 40 -15.19 5.33 -11.34
CA VAL A 40 -16.36 5.01 -10.54
C VAL A 40 -17.31 6.21 -10.51
N ASP A 41 -18.54 6.02 -10.99
CA ASP A 41 -19.61 7.02 -10.89
C ASP A 41 -20.25 6.97 -9.49
N PRO A 42 -19.98 7.95 -8.61
CA PRO A 42 -20.47 7.90 -7.23
C PRO A 42 -21.99 8.06 -7.11
N ILE A 43 -22.65 8.65 -8.12
CA ILE A 43 -24.10 8.82 -8.14
C ILE A 43 -24.76 7.51 -8.53
N LYS A 44 -24.30 6.88 -9.61
CA LYS A 44 -24.79 5.58 -10.08
C LYS A 44 -24.62 4.50 -9.01
N GLU A 45 -23.46 4.46 -8.37
CA GLU A 45 -23.14 3.46 -7.33
C GLU A 45 -23.62 3.87 -5.92
N ARG A 46 -24.30 5.03 -5.78
CA ARG A 46 -24.85 5.55 -4.52
C ARG A 46 -23.83 5.61 -3.39
N LEU A 47 -22.63 6.11 -3.70
CA LEU A 47 -21.53 6.22 -2.74
C LEU A 47 -21.70 7.46 -1.85
N LEU A 48 -21.18 7.38 -0.63
CA LEU A 48 -21.28 8.44 0.36
C LEU A 48 -20.14 9.46 0.15
N PHE A 49 -20.48 10.69 -0.20
CA PHE A 49 -19.52 11.79 -0.41
C PHE A 49 -18.75 12.14 0.86
N GLU A 50 -19.36 11.98 2.01
CA GLU A 50 -18.77 12.25 3.34
C GLU A 50 -17.54 11.39 3.62
N ARG A 51 -17.37 10.26 2.93
CA ARG A 51 -16.15 9.46 3.01
C ARG A 51 -14.95 10.10 2.33
N PHE A 52 -15.18 11.04 1.43
CA PHE A 52 -14.14 11.80 0.73
C PHE A 52 -13.85 13.13 1.43
N LEU A 53 -14.90 13.92 1.70
CA LEU A 53 -14.84 15.19 2.42
C LEU A 53 -15.96 15.22 3.45
N SER A 54 -15.64 15.47 4.71
CA SER A 54 -16.61 15.70 5.77
C SER A 54 -16.29 16.99 6.52
N GLU A 55 -17.31 17.61 7.10
CA GLU A 55 -17.13 18.79 7.97
C GLU A 55 -16.22 18.49 9.18
N GLY A 56 -16.22 17.24 9.64
CA GLY A 56 -15.34 16.79 10.72
C GLY A 56 -13.84 16.67 10.37
N ARG A 57 -13.46 16.91 9.10
CA ARG A 57 -12.05 17.01 8.67
C ARG A 57 -11.50 18.43 8.71
N VAL A 58 -12.28 19.38 9.20
CA VAL A 58 -11.76 20.70 9.57
C VAL A 58 -11.09 20.52 10.93
N GLY A 59 -9.77 20.69 11.00
CA GLY A 59 -9.03 20.62 12.25
C GLY A 59 -9.54 21.61 13.28
N ALA A 60 -9.23 21.41 14.56
CA ALA A 60 -9.62 22.31 15.65
C ALA A 60 -9.12 23.75 15.45
N ASP A 61 -8.15 23.95 14.58
CA ASP A 61 -7.57 25.23 14.15
C ASP A 61 -8.29 25.87 12.94
N GLY A 62 -9.36 25.23 12.42
CA GLY A 62 -10.14 25.71 11.29
C GLY A 62 -9.50 25.46 9.92
N HIS A 63 -8.36 24.77 9.85
CA HIS A 63 -7.73 24.41 8.58
C HIS A 63 -8.31 23.10 8.03
N PRO A 64 -8.79 23.07 6.76
CA PRO A 64 -9.26 21.85 6.15
C PRO A 64 -8.06 20.93 5.86
N SER A 65 -8.15 19.67 6.31
CA SER A 65 -7.25 18.62 5.87
C SER A 65 -7.49 18.33 4.38
N TRP A 66 -6.41 18.22 3.61
CA TRP A 66 -6.50 17.86 2.20
C TRP A 66 -7.05 16.44 2.03
N PRO A 67 -7.90 16.19 1.03
CA PRO A 67 -8.34 14.83 0.76
C PRO A 67 -7.13 13.98 0.32
N ASP A 68 -7.07 12.75 0.80
CA ASP A 68 -6.05 11.78 0.41
C ASP A 68 -6.50 11.08 -0.89
N ILE A 69 -5.77 11.31 -1.98
CA ILE A 69 -6.03 10.66 -3.27
C ILE A 69 -4.91 9.67 -3.58
N ASP A 70 -5.30 8.41 -3.59
CA ASP A 70 -4.45 7.31 -4.04
C ASP A 70 -4.60 7.13 -5.55
N LEU A 71 -3.49 7.05 -6.27
CA LEU A 71 -3.45 6.71 -7.69
C LEU A 71 -2.88 5.30 -7.87
N ASP A 72 -3.70 4.39 -8.33
CA ASP A 72 -3.28 3.05 -8.72
C ASP A 72 -2.68 3.09 -10.12
N LEU A 73 -1.49 2.52 -10.25
CA LEU A 73 -0.70 2.45 -11.48
C LEU A 73 -0.21 1.01 -11.69
N PRO A 74 0.07 0.60 -12.93
CA PRO A 74 0.79 -0.63 -13.19
C PRO A 74 2.14 -0.62 -12.48
N SER A 75 2.46 -1.66 -11.72
CA SER A 75 3.74 -1.79 -11.01
C SER A 75 4.92 -1.82 -12.00
N GLY A 76 6.12 -1.51 -11.50
CA GLY A 76 7.34 -1.50 -12.31
C GLY A 76 7.59 -0.18 -13.02
N ASP A 77 8.13 -0.24 -14.23
CA ASP A 77 8.67 0.90 -14.98
C ASP A 77 7.63 1.98 -15.29
N ARG A 78 6.37 1.59 -15.50
CA ARG A 78 5.27 2.53 -15.81
C ARG A 78 4.98 3.44 -14.63
N ARG A 79 4.94 2.87 -13.42
CA ARG A 79 4.81 3.66 -12.18
C ARG A 79 6.04 4.53 -11.96
N GLU A 80 7.23 3.96 -12.15
CA GLU A 80 8.49 4.71 -12.01
C GLU A 80 8.53 5.90 -12.96
N ALA A 81 8.11 5.74 -14.21
CA ALA A 81 8.03 6.83 -15.17
C ALA A 81 7.09 7.96 -14.71
N ALA A 82 5.97 7.62 -14.05
CA ALA A 82 5.07 8.63 -13.47
C ALA A 82 5.74 9.40 -12.31
N ILE A 83 6.46 8.71 -11.43
CA ILE A 83 7.22 9.33 -10.33
C ILE A 83 8.31 10.24 -10.89
N GLN A 84 9.07 9.79 -11.87
CA GLN A 84 10.15 10.57 -12.49
C GLN A 84 9.59 11.80 -13.25
N GLU A 85 8.39 11.71 -13.83
CA GLU A 85 7.73 12.88 -14.41
C GLU A 85 7.43 13.95 -13.36
N ILE A 86 7.08 13.57 -12.14
CA ILE A 86 6.88 14.53 -11.05
C ILE A 86 8.20 15.25 -10.72
N TYR A 87 9.29 14.51 -10.57
CA TYR A 87 10.60 15.13 -10.36
C TYR A 87 11.01 16.04 -11.53
N ARG A 88 10.71 15.66 -12.76
CA ARG A 88 10.97 16.50 -13.94
C ARG A 88 10.21 17.83 -13.90
N ARG A 89 8.97 17.83 -13.39
CA ARG A 89 8.10 19.04 -13.32
C ARG A 89 8.44 19.95 -12.15
N TYR A 90 8.64 19.36 -10.99
CA TYR A 90 8.81 20.09 -9.73
C TYR A 90 10.27 20.23 -9.30
N GLY A 91 11.17 19.45 -9.89
CA GLY A 91 12.58 19.37 -9.50
C GLY A 91 12.79 18.61 -8.19
N GLU A 92 14.05 18.24 -7.92
CA GLU A 92 14.46 17.50 -6.71
C GLU A 92 14.21 18.27 -5.40
N ARG A 93 14.02 19.60 -5.49
CA ARG A 93 13.72 20.45 -4.35
C ARG A 93 12.25 20.83 -4.23
N GLY A 94 11.43 20.48 -5.21
CA GLY A 94 9.99 20.76 -5.22
C GLY A 94 9.14 19.50 -5.04
N ALA A 95 9.74 18.30 -5.12
CA ALA A 95 9.07 17.04 -4.91
C ALA A 95 9.95 16.10 -4.09
N ALA A 96 9.35 15.29 -3.22
CA ALA A 96 10.06 14.26 -2.46
C ALA A 96 9.08 13.17 -2.02
N MET A 97 9.62 11.96 -1.79
CA MET A 97 8.87 10.87 -1.16
C MET A 97 8.65 11.17 0.32
N VAL A 98 7.55 10.68 0.87
CA VAL A 98 7.25 10.75 2.31
C VAL A 98 8.09 9.70 3.05
N ALA A 99 8.53 10.01 4.26
CA ALA A 99 9.17 9.03 5.13
C ALA A 99 8.15 8.14 5.86
N ASN A 100 8.64 6.98 6.30
CA ASN A 100 7.98 6.14 7.29
C ASN A 100 8.89 5.97 8.50
N VAL A 101 8.38 6.12 9.69
CA VAL A 101 9.11 5.78 10.91
C VAL A 101 9.08 4.26 11.07
N ILE A 102 10.21 3.63 10.78
CA ILE A 102 10.39 2.19 10.99
C ILE A 102 10.73 1.93 12.45
N THR A 103 9.90 1.15 13.13
CA THR A 103 10.09 0.78 14.54
C THR A 103 10.74 -0.59 14.67
N TYR A 104 11.32 -0.85 15.84
CA TYR A 104 11.85 -2.18 16.14
C TYR A 104 10.72 -3.22 16.21
N ARG A 105 10.88 -4.29 15.43
CA ARG A 105 10.06 -5.50 15.47
C ARG A 105 10.90 -6.68 15.92
N GLY A 106 10.26 -7.79 16.23
CA GLY A 106 10.91 -8.96 16.84
C GLY A 106 12.26 -9.31 16.20
N ARG A 107 12.30 -9.50 14.90
CA ARG A 107 13.51 -9.86 14.17
C ARG A 107 14.61 -8.80 14.26
N SER A 108 14.29 -7.54 14.05
CA SER A 108 15.28 -6.46 14.12
C SER A 108 15.77 -6.20 15.53
N ALA A 109 14.87 -6.23 16.53
CA ALA A 109 15.24 -6.11 17.93
C ALA A 109 16.19 -7.24 18.35
N ALA A 110 15.85 -8.49 18.02
CA ALA A 110 16.70 -9.65 18.36
C ALA A 110 18.10 -9.54 17.77
N ARG A 111 18.22 -9.14 16.48
CA ARG A 111 19.55 -9.00 15.83
C ARG A 111 20.38 -7.88 16.44
N GLU A 112 19.81 -6.70 16.58
CA GLU A 112 20.57 -5.53 17.08
C GLU A 112 20.96 -5.68 18.55
N VAL A 113 20.04 -6.10 19.40
CA VAL A 113 20.32 -6.34 20.82
C VAL A 113 21.33 -7.47 20.99
N GLY A 114 21.16 -8.55 20.22
CA GLY A 114 22.10 -9.67 20.29
C GLY A 114 23.53 -9.30 19.87
N LYS A 115 23.70 -8.47 18.82
CA LYS A 115 25.00 -7.92 18.43
C LYS A 115 25.63 -7.11 19.56
N VAL A 116 24.88 -6.20 20.17
CA VAL A 116 25.36 -5.39 21.31
C VAL A 116 25.79 -6.28 22.49
N LEU A 117 25.07 -7.37 22.69
CA LEU A 117 25.41 -8.35 23.75
C LEU A 117 26.55 -9.31 23.33
N GLY A 118 27.10 -9.20 22.13
CA GLY A 118 28.20 -10.02 21.63
C GLY A 118 27.83 -11.48 21.40
N LEU A 119 26.60 -11.74 20.93
CA LEU A 119 26.20 -13.07 20.47
C LEU A 119 26.74 -13.29 19.04
N ALA A 120 27.07 -14.53 18.71
CA ALA A 120 27.59 -14.90 17.39
C ALA A 120 26.52 -14.71 16.29
N ASP A 121 26.94 -14.27 15.10
CA ASP A 121 26.04 -13.94 14.01
C ASP A 121 25.21 -15.14 13.55
N ASP A 122 25.78 -16.33 13.52
CA ASP A 122 25.07 -17.58 13.16
C ASP A 122 23.95 -17.93 14.14
N VAL A 123 24.14 -17.64 15.42
CA VAL A 123 23.12 -17.80 16.48
C VAL A 123 22.03 -16.76 16.29
N LEU A 124 22.40 -15.51 16.01
CA LEU A 124 21.46 -14.43 15.78
C LEU A 124 20.62 -14.67 14.53
N ASP A 125 21.21 -15.19 13.46
CA ASP A 125 20.51 -15.54 12.24
C ASP A 125 19.46 -16.64 12.48
N ARG A 126 19.85 -17.70 13.17
CA ARG A 126 18.91 -18.76 13.55
C ARG A 126 17.79 -18.22 14.46
N PHE A 127 18.14 -17.51 15.51
CA PHE A 127 17.16 -16.95 16.45
C PHE A 127 16.22 -15.98 15.74
N SER A 128 16.74 -15.04 14.96
CA SER A 128 15.92 -14.06 14.24
C SER A 128 15.03 -14.65 13.18
N SER A 129 15.41 -15.81 12.57
CA SER A 129 14.59 -16.51 11.58
C SER A 129 13.34 -17.18 12.18
N LEU A 130 13.36 -17.43 13.49
CA LEU A 130 12.19 -17.96 14.21
C LEU A 130 11.07 -16.93 14.41
N TYR A 131 11.38 -15.64 14.25
CA TYR A 131 10.37 -14.59 14.26
C TYR A 131 9.64 -14.55 12.91
N ALA A 132 8.44 -15.08 12.87
CA ALA A 132 7.55 -14.91 11.73
C ALA A 132 6.85 -13.55 11.82
N ASN A 133 6.86 -12.77 10.70
CA ASN A 133 6.08 -11.53 10.55
C ASN A 133 6.28 -10.43 11.63
N GLY A 134 7.43 -10.42 12.28
CA GLY A 134 7.79 -9.34 13.20
C GLY A 134 7.39 -9.54 14.66
N ASP A 135 6.55 -10.50 14.99
CA ASP A 135 6.14 -10.83 16.37
C ASP A 135 6.73 -12.16 16.82
N PHE A 136 6.75 -12.38 18.15
CA PHE A 136 7.12 -13.68 18.70
C PHE A 136 6.22 -14.78 18.10
N PRO A 137 6.77 -15.88 17.57
CA PRO A 137 5.94 -16.96 17.08
C PRO A 137 5.11 -17.52 18.23
N HIS A 138 3.80 -17.40 18.12
CA HIS A 138 2.85 -17.93 19.10
C HIS A 138 2.78 -19.47 19.14
N THR A 139 3.47 -20.13 18.20
CA THR A 139 3.36 -21.58 17.96
C THR A 139 4.39 -22.43 18.70
N LEU A 140 5.51 -21.83 19.10
CA LEU A 140 6.55 -22.54 19.88
C LEU A 140 6.82 -21.80 21.19
N GLY A 141 6.90 -22.54 22.29
CA GLY A 141 7.32 -21.95 23.56
C GLY A 141 8.72 -21.32 23.46
N LEU A 142 8.98 -20.25 24.20
CA LEU A 142 10.26 -19.54 24.18
C LEU A 142 11.46 -20.49 24.37
N ASN A 143 11.35 -21.50 25.23
CA ASN A 143 12.40 -22.46 25.48
C ASN A 143 12.72 -23.35 24.26
N GLU A 144 11.71 -23.71 23.46
CA GLU A 144 11.89 -24.48 22.25
C GLU A 144 12.54 -23.65 21.14
N GLN A 145 12.19 -22.37 21.05
CA GLN A 145 12.83 -21.43 20.12
C GLN A 145 14.30 -21.21 20.46
N LEU A 146 14.62 -21.05 21.75
CA LEU A 146 15.97 -20.91 22.22
C LEU A 146 16.82 -22.14 21.91
N LYS A 147 16.26 -23.35 22.17
CA LYS A 147 16.93 -24.62 21.80
C LYS A 147 17.15 -24.73 20.29
N ALA A 148 16.15 -24.39 19.48
CA ALA A 148 16.25 -24.43 18.01
C ALA A 148 17.28 -23.45 17.46
N SER A 149 17.49 -22.30 18.11
CA SER A 149 18.51 -21.31 17.73
C SER A 149 19.92 -21.67 18.21
N GLY A 150 20.05 -22.69 19.06
CA GLY A 150 21.32 -23.04 19.71
C GLY A 150 21.71 -22.10 20.87
N LEU A 151 20.79 -21.29 21.36
CA LEU A 151 20.97 -20.47 22.57
C LEU A 151 20.59 -21.33 23.80
N PRO A 152 21.54 -21.59 24.72
CA PRO A 152 21.19 -22.22 25.98
C PRO A 152 20.23 -21.37 26.78
N THR A 153 19.20 -22.00 27.38
CA THR A 153 18.23 -21.30 28.22
C THR A 153 18.85 -20.63 29.45
N GLU A 154 20.03 -21.08 29.86
CA GLU A 154 20.80 -20.55 30.97
C GLU A 154 21.91 -19.56 30.56
N HIS A 155 21.91 -19.12 29.29
CA HIS A 155 22.93 -18.19 28.81
C HIS A 155 22.85 -16.86 29.58
N PRO A 156 23.97 -16.38 30.18
CA PRO A 156 23.94 -15.25 31.15
C PRO A 156 23.39 -13.95 30.55
N ARG A 157 23.52 -13.77 29.21
CA ARG A 157 23.02 -12.57 28.48
C ARG A 157 21.60 -12.72 27.97
N LEU A 158 21.00 -13.90 28.07
CA LEU A 158 19.67 -14.17 27.53
C LEU A 158 18.59 -13.33 28.21
N ARG A 159 18.63 -13.22 29.53
CA ARG A 159 17.67 -12.41 30.29
C ARG A 159 17.73 -10.94 29.87
N ALA A 160 18.93 -10.39 29.74
CA ALA A 160 19.11 -9.02 29.25
C ALA A 160 18.57 -8.85 27.81
N MET A 161 18.88 -9.79 26.92
CA MET A 161 18.38 -9.80 25.54
C MET A 161 16.85 -9.75 25.49
N LEU A 162 16.17 -10.64 26.21
CA LEU A 162 14.71 -10.71 26.21
C LEU A 162 14.08 -9.44 26.81
N THR A 163 14.65 -8.92 27.89
CA THR A 163 14.17 -7.69 28.53
C THR A 163 14.27 -6.50 27.59
N VAL A 164 15.43 -6.30 26.96
CA VAL A 164 15.65 -5.16 26.07
C VAL A 164 14.84 -5.30 24.78
N CYS A 165 14.80 -6.49 24.16
CA CYS A 165 13.96 -6.75 22.99
C CYS A 165 12.48 -6.47 23.30
N GLY A 166 11.98 -6.94 24.43
CA GLY A 166 10.60 -6.69 24.86
C GLY A 166 10.31 -5.21 25.08
N ALA A 167 11.25 -4.46 25.68
CA ALA A 167 11.11 -3.02 25.87
C ALA A 167 11.07 -2.24 24.55
N LEU A 168 11.99 -2.55 23.61
CA LEU A 168 12.05 -1.92 22.28
C LEU A 168 10.74 -2.12 21.51
N GLN A 169 10.17 -3.33 21.56
CA GLN A 169 8.93 -3.65 20.85
C GLN A 169 7.70 -3.01 21.53
N LYS A 170 7.59 -3.16 22.86
CA LYS A 170 6.44 -2.62 23.62
C LYS A 170 6.31 -1.10 23.52
N GLN A 171 7.44 -0.40 23.46
CA GLN A 171 7.47 1.05 23.33
C GLN A 171 7.46 1.52 21.85
N SER A 172 7.38 0.60 20.89
CA SER A 172 7.47 0.92 19.46
C SER A 172 8.64 1.85 19.14
N MET A 173 9.82 1.60 19.74
CA MET A 173 10.97 2.46 19.60
C MET A 173 11.38 2.64 18.12
N PRO A 174 11.62 3.88 17.66
CA PRO A 174 12.09 4.14 16.32
C PRO A 174 13.45 3.46 16.05
N ARG A 175 13.60 2.91 14.87
CA ARG A 175 14.85 2.31 14.39
C ARG A 175 15.54 3.19 13.35
N HIS A 176 14.81 3.59 12.33
CA HIS A 176 15.28 4.52 11.28
C HIS A 176 14.08 5.06 10.49
N LEU A 177 14.30 6.10 9.70
CA LEU A 177 13.36 6.53 8.68
C LEU A 177 13.52 5.66 7.44
N GLY A 178 12.41 5.13 6.93
CA GLY A 178 12.30 4.46 5.65
C GLY A 178 11.55 5.32 4.66
N GLN A 179 11.61 4.98 3.38
CA GLN A 179 10.81 5.63 2.35
C GLN A 179 9.41 5.03 2.32
N HIS A 180 8.37 5.86 2.27
CA HIS A 180 7.01 5.41 1.99
C HIS A 180 6.91 4.79 0.58
N SER A 181 6.11 3.74 0.42
CA SER A 181 6.04 2.98 -0.83
C SER A 181 5.46 3.78 -2.01
N GLY A 182 4.62 4.79 -1.75
CA GLY A 182 3.89 5.53 -2.77
C GLY A 182 3.73 7.02 -2.53
N GLY A 183 3.75 7.47 -1.27
CA GLY A 183 3.48 8.86 -0.91
C GLY A 183 4.54 9.83 -1.43
N MET A 184 4.11 10.85 -2.15
CA MET A 184 4.94 11.96 -2.60
C MET A 184 4.34 13.28 -2.13
N ILE A 185 5.20 14.17 -1.68
CA ILE A 185 4.88 15.57 -1.41
C ILE A 185 5.24 16.39 -2.64
N LEU A 186 4.34 17.31 -2.99
CA LEU A 186 4.52 18.23 -4.10
C LEU A 186 4.42 19.69 -3.59
N CYS A 187 5.37 20.52 -3.98
CA CYS A 187 5.41 21.93 -3.65
C CYS A 187 5.69 22.75 -4.93
N PRO A 188 4.94 23.81 -5.21
CA PRO A 188 5.20 24.67 -6.36
C PRO A 188 6.49 25.48 -6.25
N GLY A 189 7.17 25.41 -5.12
CA GLY A 189 8.43 26.11 -4.83
C GLY A 189 9.47 25.17 -4.24
N ARG A 190 10.22 25.68 -3.28
CA ARG A 190 11.28 24.93 -2.60
C ARG A 190 10.73 24.23 -1.36
N LEU A 191 10.51 22.93 -1.46
CA LEU A 191 10.08 22.07 -0.36
C LEU A 191 11.14 22.04 0.76
N ASP A 192 12.42 22.14 0.40
CA ASP A 192 13.56 22.17 1.33
C ASP A 192 13.62 23.44 2.22
N THR A 193 12.77 24.43 1.97
CA THR A 193 12.58 25.57 2.90
C THR A 193 11.56 25.29 4.01
N VAL A 194 10.78 24.23 3.86
CA VAL A 194 9.72 23.84 4.80
C VAL A 194 10.15 22.62 5.61
N VAL A 195 10.75 21.62 4.93
CA VAL A 195 11.14 20.36 5.54
C VAL A 195 12.54 19.93 5.09
N PRO A 196 13.33 19.25 5.95
CA PRO A 196 14.59 18.64 5.54
C PRO A 196 14.36 17.56 4.49
N ILE A 197 15.20 17.55 3.45
CA ILE A 197 15.16 16.57 2.37
C ILE A 197 16.51 15.84 2.34
N GLU A 198 16.48 14.54 2.16
CA GLU A 198 17.66 13.69 1.96
C GLU A 198 17.55 12.86 0.67
N ASN A 199 18.66 12.35 0.20
CA ASN A 199 18.66 11.42 -0.93
C ASN A 199 18.09 10.07 -0.50
N ALA A 200 17.20 9.50 -1.31
CA ALA A 200 16.72 8.15 -1.10
C ALA A 200 17.79 7.11 -1.44
N SER A 201 17.62 5.89 -0.92
CA SER A 201 18.46 4.74 -1.32
C SER A 201 18.32 4.41 -2.80
N MET A 202 17.17 4.69 -3.39
CA MET A 202 16.91 4.51 -4.81
C MET A 202 17.38 5.77 -5.57
N PRO A 203 18.22 5.61 -6.62
CA PRO A 203 18.68 6.73 -7.43
C PRO A 203 17.52 7.56 -8.02
N GLY A 204 17.72 8.87 -8.16
CA GLY A 204 16.74 9.78 -8.75
C GLY A 204 15.53 10.06 -7.86
N ARG A 205 15.62 9.82 -6.57
CA ARG A 205 14.59 10.15 -5.58
C ARG A 205 15.16 10.86 -4.37
N THR A 206 14.33 11.69 -3.78
CA THR A 206 14.57 12.36 -2.50
C THR A 206 13.45 11.97 -1.51
N VAL A 207 13.74 12.07 -0.21
CA VAL A 207 12.79 11.76 0.86
C VAL A 207 12.75 12.94 1.82
N VAL A 208 11.56 13.38 2.21
CA VAL A 208 11.39 14.29 3.35
C VAL A 208 11.60 13.52 4.65
N GLN A 209 12.11 14.18 5.69
CA GLN A 209 12.34 13.54 7.00
C GLN A 209 11.09 13.51 7.89
N TRP A 210 9.91 13.78 7.34
CA TRP A 210 8.61 13.75 7.99
C TRP A 210 7.80 12.54 7.52
N ASP A 211 7.03 11.94 8.40
CA ASP A 211 6.06 10.91 8.04
C ASP A 211 4.73 11.55 7.55
N LYS A 212 3.73 10.70 7.31
CA LYS A 212 2.45 11.18 6.75
C LYS A 212 1.70 12.10 7.71
N ASP A 213 1.77 11.83 9.02
CA ASP A 213 1.05 12.58 10.04
C ASP A 213 1.69 13.96 10.22
N ASP A 214 3.03 14.04 10.26
CA ASP A 214 3.78 15.29 10.25
C ASP A 214 3.49 16.13 8.99
N CYS A 215 3.39 15.48 7.82
CA CYS A 215 3.07 16.16 6.57
C CYS A 215 1.64 16.73 6.58
N GLU A 216 0.67 16.01 7.17
CA GLU A 216 -0.70 16.46 7.33
C GLU A 216 -0.77 17.67 8.27
N ASP A 217 -0.10 17.62 9.42
CA ASP A 217 -0.01 18.71 10.40
C ASP A 217 0.59 19.99 9.80
N LEU A 218 1.53 19.87 8.87
CA LEU A 218 2.12 20.98 8.14
C LEU A 218 1.29 21.44 6.93
N GLY A 219 0.15 20.81 6.66
CA GLY A 219 -0.70 21.12 5.51
C GLY A 219 -0.04 20.84 4.15
N LEU A 220 0.92 19.92 4.10
CA LEU A 220 1.60 19.53 2.87
C LEU A 220 0.71 18.63 2.00
N VAL A 221 0.68 18.92 0.70
CA VAL A 221 -0.09 18.13 -0.27
C VAL A 221 0.61 16.82 -0.57
N LYS A 222 -0.01 15.70 -0.16
CA LYS A 222 0.45 14.34 -0.44
C LYS A 222 -0.40 13.69 -1.54
N ILE A 223 0.24 12.95 -2.43
CA ILE A 223 -0.40 12.09 -3.43
C ILE A 223 0.28 10.73 -3.37
N ASP A 224 -0.51 9.66 -3.29
CA ASP A 224 0.01 8.30 -3.25
C ASP A 224 0.03 7.67 -4.64
N PHE A 225 1.23 7.30 -5.11
CA PHE A 225 1.46 6.57 -6.35
C PHE A 225 1.64 5.09 -6.03
N LEU A 226 0.56 4.32 -6.11
CA LEU A 226 0.59 2.91 -5.75
C LEU A 226 0.87 2.03 -6.97
N GLY A 227 1.81 1.10 -6.84
CA GLY A 227 2.13 0.13 -7.89
C GLY A 227 1.38 -1.18 -7.67
N LEU A 228 0.42 -1.50 -8.52
CA LEU A 228 -0.37 -2.71 -8.41
C LEU A 228 0.02 -3.73 -9.48
N GLY A 229 0.32 -4.97 -9.06
CA GLY A 229 0.66 -6.07 -9.95
C GLY A 229 -0.47 -6.40 -10.93
N MET A 230 -1.73 -6.40 -10.46
CA MET A 230 -2.87 -6.69 -11.34
C MET A 230 -3.10 -5.58 -12.37
N MET A 231 -2.83 -4.33 -12.05
CA MET A 231 -2.86 -3.25 -13.05
C MET A 231 -1.79 -3.46 -14.15
N ALA A 232 -0.61 -3.99 -13.78
CA ALA A 232 0.41 -4.36 -14.77
C ALA A 232 -0.06 -5.51 -15.66
N VAL A 233 -0.68 -6.55 -15.09
CA VAL A 233 -1.26 -7.66 -15.85
C VAL A 233 -2.32 -7.17 -16.84
N LEU A 234 -3.24 -6.31 -16.41
CA LEU A 234 -4.28 -5.74 -17.29
C LEU A 234 -3.66 -4.93 -18.42
N GLN A 235 -2.67 -4.11 -18.13
CA GLN A 235 -1.94 -3.31 -19.11
C GLN A 235 -1.24 -4.20 -20.15
N ASP A 236 -0.52 -5.23 -19.69
CA ASP A 236 0.17 -6.16 -20.57
C ASP A 236 -0.82 -6.97 -21.45
N CYS A 237 -1.97 -7.36 -20.87
CA CYS A 237 -3.04 -8.01 -21.65
C CYS A 237 -3.57 -7.11 -22.77
N GLN A 238 -3.80 -5.82 -22.51
CA GLN A 238 -4.22 -4.86 -23.53
C GLN A 238 -3.20 -4.73 -24.64
N GLU A 239 -1.91 -4.60 -24.31
CA GLU A 239 -0.82 -4.49 -25.26
C GLU A 239 -0.66 -5.76 -26.13
N ILE A 240 -0.74 -6.94 -25.50
CA ILE A 240 -0.66 -8.23 -26.19
C ILE A 240 -1.85 -8.40 -27.16
N CYS A 241 -3.06 -8.08 -26.72
CA CYS A 241 -4.25 -8.16 -27.57
C CYS A 241 -4.19 -7.16 -28.74
N ALA A 242 -3.75 -5.93 -28.48
CA ALA A 242 -3.56 -4.92 -29.52
C ALA A 242 -2.53 -5.36 -30.56
N ALA A 243 -1.40 -5.94 -30.14
CA ALA A 243 -0.38 -6.48 -31.04
C ALA A 243 -0.89 -7.65 -31.91
N ARG A 244 -1.95 -8.34 -31.47
CA ARG A 244 -2.64 -9.41 -32.22
C ARG A 244 -3.79 -8.89 -33.08
N GLY A 245 -3.97 -7.58 -33.19
CA GLY A 245 -5.05 -6.97 -33.97
C GLY A 245 -6.42 -7.01 -33.28
N GLN A 246 -6.46 -7.25 -31.97
CA GLN A 246 -7.68 -7.30 -31.17
C GLN A 246 -7.60 -6.29 -30.00
N PRO A 247 -7.49 -4.99 -30.31
CA PRO A 247 -7.45 -3.99 -29.23
C PRO A 247 -8.79 -3.95 -28.50
N TRP A 248 -8.75 -3.74 -27.18
CA TRP A 248 -9.90 -3.54 -26.32
C TRP A 248 -9.60 -2.50 -25.24
N GLN A 249 -10.63 -1.89 -24.71
CA GLN A 249 -10.51 -0.95 -23.62
C GLN A 249 -11.24 -1.47 -22.37
N LEU A 250 -10.73 -1.12 -21.19
CA LEU A 250 -11.29 -1.63 -19.94
C LEU A 250 -12.79 -1.25 -19.77
N TYR A 251 -13.19 -0.08 -20.26
CA TYR A 251 -14.59 0.38 -20.21
C TYR A 251 -15.51 -0.32 -21.23
N GLU A 252 -14.96 -1.08 -22.19
CA GLU A 252 -15.72 -1.86 -23.18
C GLU A 252 -16.04 -3.27 -22.66
N VAL A 253 -15.38 -3.70 -21.57
CA VAL A 253 -15.61 -5.03 -20.98
C VAL A 253 -17.03 -5.07 -20.38
N PRO A 254 -17.91 -5.99 -20.82
CA PRO A 254 -19.27 -6.09 -20.28
C PRO A 254 -19.21 -6.52 -18.80
N THR A 255 -20.02 -5.84 -17.98
CA THR A 255 -20.08 -6.08 -16.53
C THR A 255 -21.17 -7.09 -16.15
N ASP A 256 -21.92 -7.60 -17.11
CA ASP A 256 -23.13 -8.40 -16.95
C ASP A 256 -23.13 -9.72 -17.75
N ASP A 257 -21.93 -10.25 -18.11
CA ASP A 257 -21.80 -11.53 -18.80
C ASP A 257 -22.28 -12.70 -17.94
N PRO A 258 -23.41 -13.38 -18.32
CA PRO A 258 -23.98 -14.46 -17.49
C PRO A 258 -23.04 -15.66 -17.33
N ALA A 259 -22.22 -15.97 -18.33
CA ALA A 259 -21.29 -17.11 -18.27
C ALA A 259 -20.23 -16.90 -17.19
N THR A 260 -19.75 -15.68 -17.03
CA THR A 260 -18.82 -15.29 -15.98
C THR A 260 -19.44 -15.49 -14.59
N TYR A 261 -20.68 -15.04 -14.39
CA TYR A 261 -21.37 -15.21 -13.08
C TYR A 261 -21.71 -16.69 -12.80
N ASP A 262 -22.08 -17.46 -13.81
CA ASP A 262 -22.31 -18.91 -13.65
C ASP A 262 -21.02 -19.63 -13.26
N MET A 263 -19.87 -19.24 -13.79
CA MET A 263 -18.55 -19.73 -13.36
C MET A 263 -18.29 -19.40 -11.88
N MET A 264 -18.56 -18.17 -11.46
CA MET A 264 -18.41 -17.72 -10.06
C MET A 264 -19.35 -18.51 -9.13
N CYS A 265 -20.60 -18.74 -9.52
CA CYS A 265 -21.57 -19.51 -8.72
C CYS A 265 -21.14 -20.96 -8.50
N ARG A 266 -20.36 -21.54 -9.41
CA ARG A 266 -19.76 -22.87 -9.26
C ARG A 266 -18.44 -22.86 -8.48
N ALA A 267 -17.97 -21.67 -8.06
CA ALA A 267 -16.65 -21.46 -7.46
C ALA A 267 -15.48 -21.94 -8.34
N ASP A 268 -15.65 -21.93 -9.66
CA ASP A 268 -14.59 -22.25 -10.62
C ASP A 268 -13.72 -21.01 -10.86
N THR A 269 -13.06 -20.53 -9.79
CA THR A 269 -12.40 -19.22 -9.75
C THR A 269 -10.90 -19.30 -9.41
N ILE A 270 -10.29 -20.49 -9.55
CA ILE A 270 -8.83 -20.62 -9.41
C ILE A 270 -8.14 -19.80 -10.51
N GLY A 271 -7.21 -18.93 -10.10
CA GLY A 271 -6.52 -18.01 -11.01
C GLY A 271 -7.31 -16.73 -11.31
N VAL A 272 -8.51 -16.55 -10.74
CA VAL A 272 -9.27 -15.31 -10.85
C VAL A 272 -8.96 -14.40 -9.66
N PHE A 273 -8.39 -13.24 -9.94
CA PHE A 273 -7.91 -12.32 -8.93
C PHE A 273 -8.98 -11.94 -7.90
N GLN A 274 -8.60 -12.03 -6.64
CA GLN A 274 -9.39 -11.66 -5.46
C GLN A 274 -10.68 -12.47 -5.20
N ILE A 275 -10.92 -13.55 -5.92
CA ILE A 275 -12.04 -14.48 -5.68
C ILE A 275 -11.62 -15.96 -5.70
N GLU A 276 -10.32 -16.24 -5.52
CA GLU A 276 -9.72 -17.57 -5.59
C GLU A 276 -9.35 -18.20 -4.22
N SER A 277 -9.49 -17.45 -3.12
CA SER A 277 -9.17 -17.98 -1.80
C SER A 277 -10.19 -19.05 -1.37
N ARG A 278 -9.75 -20.01 -0.54
CA ARG A 278 -10.66 -21.07 -0.03
C ARG A 278 -11.93 -20.51 0.60
N ALA A 279 -11.81 -19.42 1.34
CA ALA A 279 -12.95 -18.76 1.98
C ALA A 279 -13.91 -18.16 0.96
N GLN A 280 -13.40 -17.47 -0.05
CA GLN A 280 -14.20 -16.88 -1.14
C GLN A 280 -14.87 -17.98 -1.98
N MET A 281 -14.11 -19.01 -2.40
CA MET A 281 -14.66 -20.14 -3.14
C MET A 281 -15.74 -20.91 -2.35
N ALA A 282 -15.68 -20.94 -1.02
CA ALA A 282 -16.72 -21.53 -0.18
C ALA A 282 -17.98 -20.65 -0.07
N THR A 283 -17.85 -19.35 -0.26
CA THR A 283 -18.91 -18.35 -0.11
C THR A 283 -19.64 -18.09 -1.43
N LEU A 284 -18.94 -18.07 -2.57
CA LEU A 284 -19.50 -17.81 -3.90
C LEU A 284 -20.74 -18.67 -4.25
N PRO A 285 -20.77 -19.99 -4.01
CA PRO A 285 -21.97 -20.81 -4.27
C PRO A 285 -23.16 -20.47 -3.38
N ARG A 286 -22.95 -19.80 -2.25
CA ARG A 286 -24.00 -19.38 -1.31
C ARG A 286 -24.55 -18.02 -1.67
N ILE A 287 -23.69 -17.07 -2.06
CA ILE A 287 -24.08 -15.73 -2.47
C ILE A 287 -24.75 -15.76 -3.85
N GLN A 288 -24.33 -16.67 -4.74
CA GLN A 288 -24.87 -16.79 -6.10
C GLN A 288 -24.83 -15.47 -6.86
N PRO A 289 -23.66 -14.87 -7.10
CA PRO A 289 -23.54 -13.57 -7.75
C PRO A 289 -24.17 -13.61 -9.15
N ARG A 290 -24.93 -12.56 -9.49
CA ARG A 290 -25.60 -12.40 -10.79
C ARG A 290 -25.31 -11.07 -11.44
N ARG A 291 -24.66 -10.16 -10.73
CA ARG A 291 -24.29 -8.81 -11.16
C ARG A 291 -23.02 -8.37 -10.47
N PHE A 292 -22.38 -7.35 -11.01
CA PHE A 292 -21.10 -6.84 -10.49
C PHE A 292 -21.18 -6.46 -9.00
N TYR A 293 -22.28 -5.87 -8.55
CA TYR A 293 -22.43 -5.47 -7.15
C TYR A 293 -22.41 -6.67 -6.17
N ASP A 294 -22.88 -7.83 -6.59
CA ASP A 294 -22.82 -9.04 -5.76
C ASP A 294 -21.37 -9.50 -5.53
N VAL A 295 -20.49 -9.29 -6.53
CA VAL A 295 -19.03 -9.52 -6.39
C VAL A 295 -18.40 -8.50 -5.44
N VAL A 296 -18.85 -7.24 -5.49
CA VAL A 296 -18.42 -6.20 -4.52
C VAL A 296 -18.77 -6.61 -3.10
N ILE A 297 -19.98 -7.14 -2.87
CA ILE A 297 -20.41 -7.66 -1.56
C ILE A 297 -19.50 -8.82 -1.12
N GLU A 298 -19.23 -9.78 -2.01
CA GLU A 298 -18.34 -10.92 -1.72
C GLU A 298 -16.97 -10.45 -1.24
N VAL A 299 -16.32 -9.57 -2.00
CA VAL A 299 -14.99 -9.05 -1.68
C VAL A 299 -14.98 -8.20 -0.40
N ALA A 300 -16.11 -7.54 -0.08
CA ALA A 300 -16.26 -6.77 1.15
C ALA A 300 -16.41 -7.66 2.39
N ILE A 301 -17.12 -8.78 2.27
CA ILE A 301 -17.37 -9.73 3.37
C ILE A 301 -16.13 -10.61 3.59
N VAL A 302 -15.61 -11.19 2.52
CA VAL A 302 -14.43 -12.05 2.56
C VAL A 302 -13.26 -11.30 1.94
N ARG A 303 -12.56 -10.54 2.76
CA ARG A 303 -11.45 -9.71 2.28
C ARG A 303 -10.36 -10.57 1.66
N PRO A 304 -9.88 -10.21 0.45
CA PRO A 304 -8.72 -10.85 -0.12
C PRO A 304 -7.47 -10.50 0.70
N GLY A 305 -6.67 -11.48 0.98
CA GLY A 305 -5.40 -11.29 1.69
C GLY A 305 -4.94 -12.59 2.35
N PRO A 306 -3.66 -12.71 2.70
CA PRO A 306 -3.22 -13.82 3.51
C PRO A 306 -3.97 -13.78 4.84
N ILE A 307 -4.53 -14.90 5.26
CA ILE A 307 -5.04 -15.08 6.62
C ILE A 307 -3.82 -15.10 7.53
N VAL A 308 -3.33 -13.92 7.88
CA VAL A 308 -2.23 -13.78 8.83
C VAL A 308 -2.85 -13.59 10.20
N GLY A 309 -2.71 -14.61 11.05
CA GLY A 309 -2.88 -14.44 12.49
C GLY A 309 -4.32 -14.45 13.01
N GLN A 310 -5.23 -15.19 12.40
CA GLN A 310 -6.48 -15.58 13.04
C GLN A 310 -6.51 -17.11 13.24
N LEU A 311 -5.64 -17.59 14.05
CA LEU A 311 -5.73 -18.88 14.75
C LEU A 311 -5.29 -18.67 16.18
#